data_54c2ba94d9865f2577a0afb1792f139e
#
_entry.id   54c2ba94d9865f2577a0afb1792f139e
#
_cell.length_a   1.000
_cell.length_b   1.000
_cell.length_c   1.000
_cell.angle_alpha   90.00
_cell.angle_beta   90.00
_cell.angle_gamma   90.00
#
_symmetry.space_group_name_H-M   'P 1'
#
loop_
_entity.id
_entity.type
_entity.pdbx_description
1 polymer ?
#
loop_
_entity_poly.entity_id
_entity_poly.type
_entity_poly.pdbx_seq_one_letter_code
_entity_poly.pdbx_strand_id
1 'polypeptide(L)'
;MDLKGKVCLVTGGTSGIGAATALTLANRGAHIAVVARKAAQIPEKLLATTRSHGSVVRSLEADVADPAACRNVVDQVVKDFGRLDVTVNSAGGPVPGGFYAVSDDDWMNAFAVHVHSIFFLARAAAPHMAKQGEGAIILLGSAAGLRGCLGAFAYGVVKGALPQFARVLARELADQGIRVNCVSPGVIRTPFHDSLPPAQAKNNIDNRIPLHREGKPEDVAALILSLVENDFTTGENFVIDGGMTMRIV
;
A
#
# COMPACT_ATOMS: atom_id res chain seq x y z
N MET A 1 3.72 -15.99 -8.34
CA MET A 1 4.42 -15.15 -9.35
C MET A 1 5.91 -15.12 -9.03
N ASP A 2 6.79 -15.46 -9.97
CA ASP A 2 8.23 -15.16 -9.87
C ASP A 2 8.46 -13.69 -10.23
N LEU A 3 9.19 -12.97 -9.38
CA LEU A 3 9.37 -11.52 -9.53
C LEU A 3 10.57 -11.13 -10.40
N LYS A 4 11.43 -12.06 -10.79
CA LYS A 4 12.59 -11.73 -11.62
C LYS A 4 12.17 -11.11 -12.96
N GLY A 5 12.57 -9.88 -13.22
CA GLY A 5 12.22 -9.11 -14.43
C GLY A 5 10.77 -8.62 -14.49
N LYS A 6 9.97 -8.83 -13.45
CA LYS A 6 8.62 -8.24 -13.32
C LYS A 6 8.71 -6.76 -12.95
N VAL A 7 7.66 -6.00 -13.23
CA VAL A 7 7.57 -4.57 -12.95
C VAL A 7 6.55 -4.31 -11.84
N CYS A 8 7.02 -3.67 -10.77
CA CYS A 8 6.22 -3.34 -9.61
C CYS A 8 6.08 -1.82 -9.46
N LEU A 9 4.86 -1.34 -9.43
CA LEU A 9 4.51 0.06 -9.13
C LEU A 9 4.13 0.17 -7.66
N VAL A 10 4.85 1.01 -6.89
CA VAL A 10 4.61 1.23 -5.46
C VAL A 10 4.31 2.71 -5.21
N THR A 11 3.05 3.04 -4.95
CA THR A 11 2.70 4.40 -4.53
C THR A 11 3.11 4.63 -3.07
N GLY A 12 3.59 5.83 -2.74
CA GLY A 12 4.22 6.10 -1.44
C GLY A 12 5.52 5.30 -1.22
N GLY A 13 6.17 4.88 -2.32
CA GLY A 13 7.34 3.98 -2.30
C GLY A 13 8.66 4.62 -1.84
N THR A 14 8.64 5.87 -1.40
CA THR A 14 9.85 6.60 -0.96
C THR A 14 10.05 6.63 0.56
N SER A 15 9.07 6.17 1.34
CA SER A 15 9.14 6.15 2.81
C SER A 15 8.34 5.00 3.42
N GLY A 16 8.58 4.70 4.69
CA GLY A 16 7.79 3.79 5.50
C GLY A 16 7.57 2.41 4.87
N ILE A 17 6.33 1.93 4.91
CA ILE A 17 5.93 0.61 4.39
C ILE A 17 6.19 0.50 2.88
N GLY A 18 5.88 1.57 2.12
CA GLY A 18 6.10 1.59 0.68
C GLY A 18 7.57 1.41 0.29
N ALA A 19 8.48 2.12 0.96
CA ALA A 19 9.92 2.00 0.71
C ALA A 19 10.46 0.61 1.08
N ALA A 20 10.04 0.05 2.22
CA ALA A 20 10.40 -1.30 2.62
C ALA A 20 9.88 -2.34 1.62
N THR A 21 8.64 -2.16 1.13
CA THR A 21 8.05 -3.03 0.11
C THR A 21 8.82 -2.93 -1.21
N ALA A 22 9.12 -1.72 -1.69
CA ALA A 22 9.89 -1.52 -2.90
C ALA A 22 11.26 -2.21 -2.83
N LEU A 23 11.95 -2.08 -1.69
CA LEU A 23 13.22 -2.76 -1.45
C LEU A 23 13.07 -4.29 -1.42
N THR A 24 12.04 -4.80 -0.77
CA THR A 24 11.77 -6.24 -0.66
C THR A 24 11.46 -6.87 -2.02
N LEU A 25 10.68 -6.20 -2.87
CA LEU A 25 10.40 -6.64 -4.24
C LEU A 25 11.66 -6.55 -5.13
N ALA A 26 12.48 -5.49 -4.97
CA ALA A 26 13.75 -5.35 -5.69
C ALA A 26 14.74 -6.48 -5.35
N ASN A 27 14.78 -6.96 -4.10
CA ASN A 27 15.59 -8.11 -3.68
C ASN A 27 15.18 -9.43 -4.36
N ARG A 28 14.02 -9.49 -5.00
CA ARG A 28 13.56 -10.60 -5.85
C ARG A 28 13.85 -10.38 -7.34
N GLY A 29 14.60 -9.33 -7.69
CA GLY A 29 14.95 -9.01 -9.07
C GLY A 29 13.86 -8.27 -9.86
N ALA A 30 12.86 -7.71 -9.18
CA ALA A 30 11.84 -6.88 -9.83
C ALA A 30 12.39 -5.52 -10.24
N HIS A 31 11.91 -4.98 -11.36
CA HIS A 31 12.00 -3.56 -11.68
C HIS A 31 11.00 -2.78 -10.84
N ILE A 32 11.38 -1.62 -10.35
CA ILE A 32 10.57 -0.84 -9.40
C ILE A 32 10.25 0.54 -9.96
N ALA A 33 8.98 0.91 -9.95
CA ALA A 33 8.54 2.29 -10.07
C ALA A 33 7.99 2.76 -8.72
N VAL A 34 8.58 3.80 -8.14
CA VAL A 34 8.07 4.43 -6.91
C VAL A 34 7.39 5.74 -7.25
N VAL A 35 6.26 6.02 -6.58
CA VAL A 35 5.50 7.26 -6.77
C VAL A 35 5.47 8.05 -5.48
N ALA A 36 5.75 9.35 -5.57
CA ALA A 36 5.63 10.31 -4.48
C ALA A 36 5.10 11.66 -5.00
N ARG A 37 4.50 12.47 -4.12
CA ARG A 37 3.94 13.80 -4.45
C ARG A 37 4.99 14.85 -4.85
N LYS A 38 6.24 14.63 -4.47
CA LYS A 38 7.38 15.47 -4.88
C LYS A 38 8.46 14.56 -5.39
N ALA A 39 9.24 15.03 -6.35
CA ALA A 39 10.42 14.32 -6.81
C ALA A 39 11.28 13.95 -5.59
N ALA A 40 11.26 12.70 -5.22
CA ALA A 40 11.98 12.19 -4.07
C ALA A 40 13.24 11.49 -4.55
N GLN A 41 14.33 11.73 -3.84
CA GLN A 41 15.56 10.98 -4.05
C GLN A 41 15.28 9.50 -3.73
N ILE A 42 15.57 8.63 -4.68
CA ILE A 42 15.46 7.19 -4.47
C ILE A 42 16.46 6.77 -3.39
N PRO A 43 16.02 6.04 -2.35
CA PRO A 43 16.94 5.59 -1.31
C PRO A 43 18.13 4.82 -1.90
N GLU A 44 19.36 5.14 -1.48
CA GLU A 44 20.58 4.53 -2.00
C GLU A 44 20.55 3.00 -1.91
N LYS A 45 20.01 2.46 -0.83
CA LYS A 45 19.86 1.02 -0.64
C LYS A 45 18.98 0.38 -1.74
N LEU A 46 17.93 1.06 -2.19
CA LEU A 46 17.07 0.59 -3.28
C LEU A 46 17.81 0.65 -4.62
N LEU A 47 18.55 1.73 -4.87
CA LEU A 47 19.42 1.86 -6.06
C LEU A 47 20.47 0.75 -6.12
N ALA A 48 21.18 0.51 -5.01
CA ALA A 48 22.20 -0.52 -4.93
C ALA A 48 21.60 -1.93 -5.16
N THR A 49 20.44 -2.21 -4.54
CA THR A 49 19.75 -3.50 -4.68
C THR A 49 19.31 -3.73 -6.12
N THR A 50 18.69 -2.76 -6.78
CA THR A 50 18.26 -2.94 -8.17
C THR A 50 19.47 -3.17 -9.09
N ARG A 51 20.57 -2.44 -8.90
CA ARG A 51 21.81 -2.65 -9.68
C ARG A 51 22.39 -4.05 -9.49
N SER A 52 22.42 -4.57 -8.25
CA SER A 52 22.97 -5.91 -7.96
C SER A 52 22.18 -7.05 -8.59
N HIS A 53 20.89 -6.84 -8.86
CA HIS A 53 20.01 -7.82 -9.52
C HIS A 53 19.83 -7.56 -11.03
N GLY A 54 20.50 -6.56 -11.60
CA GLY A 54 20.32 -6.17 -13.00
C GLY A 54 18.94 -5.59 -13.31
N SER A 55 18.24 -5.14 -12.28
CA SER A 55 16.94 -4.49 -12.40
C SER A 55 17.06 -2.96 -12.35
N VAL A 56 15.97 -2.25 -12.59
CA VAL A 56 15.93 -0.79 -12.69
C VAL A 56 14.93 -0.23 -11.72
N VAL A 57 15.24 0.93 -11.12
CA VAL A 57 14.26 1.73 -10.37
C VAL A 57 14.01 3.07 -11.04
N ARG A 58 12.74 3.52 -11.04
CA ARG A 58 12.30 4.85 -11.48
C ARG A 58 11.52 5.53 -10.36
N SER A 59 11.71 6.84 -10.21
CA SER A 59 10.89 7.69 -9.35
C SER A 59 9.99 8.56 -10.23
N LEU A 60 8.69 8.51 -9.95
CA LEU A 60 7.66 9.29 -10.64
C LEU A 60 7.03 10.27 -9.65
N GLU A 61 6.84 11.51 -10.09
CA GLU A 61 6.13 12.52 -9.31
C GLU A 61 4.65 12.51 -9.69
N ALA A 62 3.79 12.27 -8.71
CA ALA A 62 2.35 12.35 -8.90
C ALA A 62 1.61 12.53 -7.57
N ASP A 63 0.53 13.32 -7.59
CA ASP A 63 -0.48 13.29 -6.56
C ASP A 63 -1.54 12.25 -6.94
N VAL A 64 -1.63 11.19 -6.16
CA VAL A 64 -2.62 10.11 -6.40
C VAL A 64 -4.06 10.54 -6.13
N ALA A 65 -4.29 11.70 -5.50
CA ALA A 65 -5.62 12.29 -5.40
C ALA A 65 -6.16 12.77 -6.76
N ASP A 66 -5.27 13.02 -7.74
CA ASP A 66 -5.65 13.39 -9.10
C ASP A 66 -5.85 12.14 -9.98
N PRO A 67 -7.07 11.93 -10.51
CA PRO A 67 -7.38 10.81 -11.40
C PRO A 67 -6.53 10.79 -12.68
N ALA A 68 -6.16 11.95 -13.23
CA ALA A 68 -5.34 12.04 -14.42
C ALA A 68 -3.89 11.63 -14.11
N ALA A 69 -3.35 12.08 -12.98
CA ALA A 69 -2.03 11.68 -12.53
C ALA A 69 -1.92 10.17 -12.29
N CYS A 70 -2.95 9.53 -11.73
CA CYS A 70 -3.00 8.07 -11.58
C CYS A 70 -2.87 7.34 -12.92
N ARG A 71 -3.60 7.78 -13.95
CA ARG A 71 -3.51 7.19 -15.30
C ARG A 71 -2.13 7.41 -15.91
N ASN A 72 -1.65 8.64 -15.87
CA ASN A 72 -0.35 9.02 -16.45
C ASN A 72 0.82 8.24 -15.82
N VAL A 73 0.77 7.96 -14.52
CA VAL A 73 1.77 7.13 -13.83
C VAL A 73 1.81 5.72 -14.41
N VAL A 74 0.66 5.08 -14.61
CA VAL A 74 0.59 3.74 -15.18
C VAL A 74 1.10 3.74 -16.62
N ASP A 75 0.66 4.71 -17.44
CA ASP A 75 1.09 4.86 -18.83
C ASP A 75 2.61 5.05 -18.92
N GLN A 76 3.18 5.88 -18.02
CA GLN A 76 4.63 6.10 -17.98
C GLN A 76 5.39 4.83 -17.58
N VAL A 77 4.89 4.07 -16.58
CA VAL A 77 5.51 2.79 -16.19
C VAL A 77 5.50 1.81 -17.36
N VAL A 78 4.37 1.67 -18.03
CA VAL A 78 4.27 0.77 -19.19
C VAL A 78 5.15 1.23 -20.34
N LYS A 79 5.25 2.53 -20.59
CA LYS A 79 6.17 3.11 -21.58
C LYS A 79 7.64 2.81 -21.25
N ASP A 80 8.04 2.96 -19.99
CA ASP A 80 9.43 2.83 -19.56
C ASP A 80 9.90 1.37 -19.47
N PHE A 81 9.00 0.46 -19.09
CA PHE A 81 9.34 -0.94 -18.81
C PHE A 81 8.70 -1.96 -19.76
N GLY A 82 7.73 -1.55 -20.58
CA GLY A 82 7.01 -2.43 -21.51
C GLY A 82 5.92 -3.30 -20.86
N ARG A 83 5.79 -3.25 -19.52
CA ARG A 83 4.86 -4.10 -18.74
C ARG A 83 4.54 -3.50 -17.38
N LEU A 84 3.50 -4.01 -16.72
CA LEU A 84 3.20 -3.77 -15.32
C LEU A 84 2.57 -5.04 -14.72
N ASP A 85 3.17 -5.60 -13.68
CA ASP A 85 2.77 -6.89 -13.10
C ASP A 85 2.18 -6.76 -11.70
N VAL A 86 2.69 -5.80 -10.92
CA VAL A 86 2.29 -5.62 -9.53
C VAL A 86 2.02 -4.15 -9.25
N THR A 87 0.90 -3.86 -8.58
CA THR A 87 0.68 -2.54 -7.95
C THR A 87 0.54 -2.69 -6.45
N VAL A 88 1.27 -1.87 -5.69
CA VAL A 88 1.15 -1.74 -4.25
C VAL A 88 0.69 -0.33 -3.92
N ASN A 89 -0.57 -0.20 -3.48
CA ASN A 89 -1.22 1.06 -3.21
C ASN A 89 -0.98 1.47 -1.75
N SER A 90 0.22 2.02 -1.48
CA SER A 90 0.69 2.39 -0.13
C SER A 90 0.69 3.91 0.12
N ALA A 91 0.38 4.73 -0.90
CA ALA A 91 0.24 6.17 -0.71
C ALA A 91 -0.90 6.49 0.24
N GLY A 92 -0.64 7.42 1.15
CA GLY A 92 -1.61 7.89 2.13
C GLY A 92 -0.95 8.53 3.34
N GLY A 93 -1.75 9.21 4.14
CA GLY A 93 -1.33 9.88 5.36
C GLY A 93 -2.39 9.79 6.44
N PRO A 94 -2.10 10.29 7.66
CA PRO A 94 -3.11 10.41 8.70
C PRO A 94 -4.19 11.41 8.28
N VAL A 95 -5.43 11.15 8.67
CA VAL A 95 -6.54 12.10 8.61
C VAL A 95 -7.07 12.22 10.04
N PRO A 96 -6.52 13.16 10.83
CA PRO A 96 -6.95 13.36 12.21
C PRO A 96 -8.32 14.03 12.25
N GLY A 97 -8.99 13.87 13.38
CA GLY A 97 -10.27 14.49 13.66
C GLY A 97 -11.38 13.47 13.94
N GLY A 98 -12.14 13.75 14.99
CA GLY A 98 -13.39 13.03 15.28
C GLY A 98 -14.51 13.52 14.39
N PHE A 99 -15.71 12.92 14.52
CA PHE A 99 -16.86 13.16 13.65
C PHE A 99 -17.23 14.66 13.49
N TYR A 100 -17.19 15.43 14.55
CA TYR A 100 -17.53 16.86 14.51
C TYR A 100 -16.34 17.78 14.15
N ALA A 101 -15.12 17.24 14.07
CA ALA A 101 -13.91 18.03 13.86
C ALA A 101 -13.30 17.83 12.45
N VAL A 102 -13.64 16.75 11.76
CA VAL A 102 -13.19 16.55 10.39
C VAL A 102 -13.90 17.54 9.47
N SER A 103 -13.14 18.28 8.66
CA SER A 103 -13.72 19.18 7.65
C SER A 103 -14.23 18.42 6.43
N ASP A 104 -15.13 19.05 5.66
CA ASP A 104 -15.61 18.49 4.40
C ASP A 104 -14.44 18.26 3.42
N ASP A 105 -13.47 19.18 3.38
CA ASP A 105 -12.29 19.05 2.52
C ASP A 105 -11.40 17.88 2.94
N ASP A 106 -11.14 17.71 4.25
CA ASP A 106 -10.39 16.57 4.75
C ASP A 106 -11.10 15.23 4.47
N TRP A 107 -12.44 15.22 4.62
CA TRP A 107 -13.25 14.07 4.28
C TRP A 107 -13.12 13.72 2.79
N MET A 108 -13.34 14.68 1.89
CA MET A 108 -13.24 14.46 0.45
C MET A 108 -11.82 14.05 0.02
N ASN A 109 -10.79 14.70 0.58
CA ASN A 109 -9.40 14.37 0.31
C ASN A 109 -9.02 12.97 0.83
N ALA A 110 -9.56 12.56 1.99
CA ALA A 110 -9.36 11.20 2.49
C ALA A 110 -9.86 10.14 1.48
N PHE A 111 -11.05 10.34 0.91
CA PHE A 111 -11.56 9.45 -0.14
C PHE A 111 -10.72 9.53 -1.41
N ALA A 112 -10.34 10.72 -1.85
CA ALA A 112 -9.51 10.90 -3.05
C ALA A 112 -8.19 10.12 -2.94
N VAL A 113 -7.47 10.28 -1.82
CA VAL A 113 -6.17 9.66 -1.61
C VAL A 113 -6.25 8.17 -1.32
N HIS A 114 -7.20 7.72 -0.46
CA HIS A 114 -7.19 6.36 0.08
C HIS A 114 -8.11 5.38 -0.65
N VAL A 115 -9.10 5.88 -1.41
CA VAL A 115 -10.08 5.02 -2.11
C VAL A 115 -10.08 5.29 -3.61
N HIS A 116 -10.30 6.55 -4.03
CA HIS A 116 -10.43 6.86 -5.46
C HIS A 116 -9.13 6.62 -6.21
N SER A 117 -7.97 6.92 -5.61
CA SER A 117 -6.66 6.64 -6.20
C SER A 117 -6.51 5.17 -6.59
N ILE A 118 -6.95 4.26 -5.71
CA ILE A 118 -6.89 2.81 -5.94
C ILE A 118 -7.73 2.42 -7.14
N PHE A 119 -8.95 2.98 -7.24
CA PHE A 119 -9.83 2.74 -8.38
C PHE A 119 -9.17 3.17 -9.69
N PHE A 120 -8.61 4.38 -9.75
CA PHE A 120 -8.00 4.90 -10.97
C PHE A 120 -6.73 4.17 -11.37
N LEU A 121 -5.87 3.84 -10.39
CA LEU A 121 -4.66 3.05 -10.61
C LEU A 121 -4.98 1.62 -11.08
N ALA A 122 -5.90 0.94 -10.39
CA ALA A 122 -6.32 -0.41 -10.77
C ALA A 122 -6.97 -0.44 -12.15
N ARG A 123 -7.85 0.53 -12.46
CA ARG A 123 -8.50 0.64 -13.76
C ARG A 123 -7.52 0.88 -14.92
N ALA A 124 -6.44 1.63 -14.66
CA ALA A 124 -5.39 1.83 -15.64
C ALA A 124 -4.46 0.60 -15.76
N ALA A 125 -4.11 -0.04 -14.64
CA ALA A 125 -3.17 -1.16 -14.60
C ALA A 125 -3.76 -2.49 -15.10
N ALA A 126 -5.03 -2.78 -14.78
CA ALA A 126 -5.66 -4.07 -15.06
C ALA A 126 -5.61 -4.49 -16.54
N PRO A 127 -5.83 -3.64 -17.54
CA PRO A 127 -5.73 -4.03 -18.95
C PRO A 127 -4.33 -4.54 -19.34
N HIS A 128 -3.26 -3.99 -18.76
CA HIS A 128 -1.89 -4.43 -18.99
C HIS A 128 -1.62 -5.78 -18.35
N MET A 129 -2.08 -5.98 -17.12
CA MET A 129 -1.99 -7.27 -16.41
C MET A 129 -2.82 -8.35 -17.12
N ALA A 130 -4.05 -8.04 -17.52
CA ALA A 130 -4.93 -8.97 -18.26
C ALA A 130 -4.31 -9.45 -19.57
N LYS A 131 -3.66 -8.56 -20.33
CA LYS A 131 -2.94 -8.92 -21.55
C LYS A 131 -1.80 -9.92 -21.30
N GLN A 132 -1.24 -9.92 -20.08
CA GLN A 132 -0.18 -10.84 -19.67
C GLN A 132 -0.75 -12.14 -19.07
N GLY A 133 -2.05 -12.18 -18.73
CA GLY A 133 -2.70 -13.29 -18.03
C GLY A 133 -2.27 -13.44 -16.57
N GLU A 134 -1.57 -12.46 -16.01
CA GLU A 134 -1.04 -12.50 -14.65
C GLU A 134 -0.92 -11.09 -14.07
N GLY A 135 -1.36 -10.89 -12.82
CA GLY A 135 -1.19 -9.62 -12.11
C GLY A 135 -1.44 -9.74 -10.61
N ALA A 136 -0.90 -8.79 -9.83
CA ALA A 136 -1.18 -8.68 -8.42
C ALA A 136 -1.41 -7.21 -7.99
N ILE A 137 -2.51 -6.95 -7.32
CA ILE A 137 -2.89 -5.64 -6.78
C ILE A 137 -2.97 -5.76 -5.26
N ILE A 138 -2.14 -5.00 -4.55
CA ILE A 138 -2.12 -4.98 -3.09
C ILE A 138 -2.60 -3.62 -2.59
N LEU A 139 -3.58 -3.64 -1.70
CA LEU A 139 -4.16 -2.46 -1.06
C LEU A 139 -3.66 -2.35 0.38
N LEU A 140 -3.24 -1.16 0.81
CA LEU A 140 -2.90 -0.90 2.21
C LEU A 140 -4.13 -0.39 2.97
N GLY A 141 -4.79 -1.33 3.66
CA GLY A 141 -5.81 -1.06 4.67
C GLY A 141 -5.24 -0.50 5.97
N SER A 142 -5.89 -0.78 7.08
CA SER A 142 -5.43 -0.47 8.44
C SER A 142 -6.26 -1.24 9.46
N ALA A 143 -5.69 -1.57 10.60
CA ALA A 143 -6.42 -2.01 11.80
C ALA A 143 -7.52 -1.01 12.20
N ALA A 144 -7.30 0.29 11.98
CA ALA A 144 -8.29 1.35 12.22
C ALA A 144 -9.56 1.23 11.36
N GLY A 145 -9.47 0.58 10.20
CA GLY A 145 -10.62 0.29 9.34
C GLY A 145 -11.40 -0.96 9.75
N LEU A 146 -10.86 -1.77 10.66
CA LEU A 146 -11.49 -3.01 11.13
C LEU A 146 -12.17 -2.85 12.49
N ARG A 147 -11.77 -1.85 13.26
CA ARG A 147 -12.30 -1.51 14.58
C ARG A 147 -12.52 0.00 14.66
N GLY A 148 -13.47 0.43 15.46
CA GLY A 148 -13.69 1.85 15.69
C GLY A 148 -12.42 2.52 16.24
N CYS A 149 -12.01 3.62 15.62
CA CYS A 149 -10.84 4.39 16.00
C CYS A 149 -11.25 5.81 16.39
N LEU A 150 -11.14 6.12 17.68
CA LEU A 150 -11.47 7.46 18.18
C LEU A 150 -10.45 8.49 17.66
N GLY A 151 -10.94 9.67 17.24
CA GLY A 151 -10.10 10.77 16.77
C GLY A 151 -9.52 10.61 15.35
N ALA A 152 -10.00 9.61 14.58
CA ALA A 152 -9.60 9.38 13.20
C ALA A 152 -10.81 8.92 12.35
N PHE A 153 -11.89 9.70 12.38
CA PHE A 153 -13.17 9.30 11.79
C PHE A 153 -13.05 9.02 10.29
N ALA A 154 -12.63 10.01 9.50
CA ALA A 154 -12.51 9.83 8.05
C ALA A 154 -11.50 8.73 7.68
N TYR A 155 -10.35 8.69 8.36
CA TYR A 155 -9.34 7.65 8.15
C TYR A 155 -9.90 6.24 8.38
N GLY A 156 -10.62 6.03 9.50
CA GLY A 156 -11.25 4.75 9.81
C GLY A 156 -12.23 4.31 8.73
N VAL A 157 -13.06 5.22 8.23
CA VAL A 157 -14.06 4.93 7.17
C VAL A 157 -13.38 4.55 5.87
N VAL A 158 -12.43 5.35 5.36
CA VAL A 158 -11.78 5.06 4.08
C VAL A 158 -10.95 3.77 4.14
N LYS A 159 -10.28 3.50 5.28
CA LYS A 159 -9.54 2.24 5.46
C LYS A 159 -10.47 1.03 5.63
N GLY A 160 -11.66 1.23 6.19
CA GLY A 160 -12.71 0.21 6.28
C GLY A 160 -13.31 -0.20 4.94
N ALA A 161 -13.30 0.70 3.94
CA ALA A 161 -13.75 0.39 2.59
C ALA A 161 -12.82 -0.57 1.84
N LEU A 162 -11.51 -0.59 2.16
CA LEU A 162 -10.51 -1.30 1.35
C LEU A 162 -10.62 -2.82 1.37
N PRO A 163 -10.94 -3.50 2.49
CA PRO A 163 -11.19 -4.95 2.47
C PRO A 163 -12.33 -5.34 1.52
N GLN A 164 -13.42 -4.57 1.50
CA GLN A 164 -14.53 -4.84 0.59
C GLN A 164 -14.17 -4.48 -0.85
N PHE A 165 -13.44 -3.40 -1.07
CA PHE A 165 -12.89 -3.05 -2.38
C PHE A 165 -12.05 -4.19 -2.95
N ALA A 166 -11.16 -4.78 -2.15
CA ALA A 166 -10.33 -5.91 -2.57
C ALA A 166 -11.17 -7.12 -2.99
N ARG A 167 -12.22 -7.48 -2.23
CA ARG A 167 -13.12 -8.61 -2.56
C ARG A 167 -13.83 -8.42 -3.89
N VAL A 168 -14.44 -7.23 -4.08
CA VAL A 168 -15.20 -6.95 -5.31
C VAL A 168 -14.25 -6.93 -6.51
N LEU A 169 -13.13 -6.22 -6.40
CA LEU A 169 -12.18 -6.11 -7.50
C LEU A 169 -11.52 -7.47 -7.83
N ALA A 170 -11.24 -8.29 -6.82
CA ALA A 170 -10.73 -9.64 -7.02
C ALA A 170 -11.70 -10.50 -7.83
N ARG A 171 -13.00 -10.42 -7.52
CA ARG A 171 -14.02 -11.17 -8.26
C ARG A 171 -14.14 -10.71 -9.70
N GLU A 172 -14.06 -9.41 -9.96
CA GLU A 172 -14.14 -8.82 -11.31
C GLU A 172 -12.93 -9.19 -12.19
N LEU A 173 -11.74 -9.38 -11.57
CA LEU A 173 -10.49 -9.55 -12.31
C LEU A 173 -9.94 -10.99 -12.30
N ALA A 174 -10.55 -11.91 -11.55
CA ALA A 174 -10.05 -13.28 -11.39
C ALA A 174 -9.91 -14.03 -12.71
N ASP A 175 -10.90 -13.92 -13.60
CA ASP A 175 -10.88 -14.58 -14.91
C ASP A 175 -9.79 -14.04 -15.86
N GLN A 176 -9.18 -12.92 -15.49
CA GLN A 176 -8.05 -12.29 -16.20
C GLN A 176 -6.69 -12.65 -15.59
N GLY A 177 -6.66 -13.55 -14.59
CA GLY A 177 -5.44 -13.96 -13.89
C GLY A 177 -4.90 -12.90 -12.92
N ILE A 178 -5.72 -11.90 -12.53
CA ILE A 178 -5.30 -10.81 -11.64
C ILE A 178 -5.82 -11.07 -10.23
N ARG A 179 -4.91 -11.09 -9.27
CA ARG A 179 -5.21 -11.25 -7.84
C ARG A 179 -5.24 -9.89 -7.13
N VAL A 180 -6.17 -9.73 -6.21
CA VAL A 180 -6.31 -8.49 -5.42
C VAL A 180 -6.43 -8.85 -3.95
N ASN A 181 -5.55 -8.32 -3.11
CA ASN A 181 -5.60 -8.52 -1.68
C ASN A 181 -5.40 -7.21 -0.91
N CYS A 182 -5.93 -7.15 0.28
CA CYS A 182 -5.75 -6.04 1.21
C CYS A 182 -4.82 -6.49 2.36
N VAL A 183 -3.91 -5.63 2.77
CA VAL A 183 -3.11 -5.78 3.98
C VAL A 183 -3.50 -4.68 4.95
N SER A 184 -3.87 -5.04 6.17
CA SER A 184 -4.32 -4.11 7.21
C SER A 184 -3.31 -4.08 8.37
N PRO A 185 -2.31 -3.18 8.33
CA PRO A 185 -1.33 -3.05 9.40
C PRO A 185 -1.94 -2.43 10.67
N GLY A 186 -1.37 -2.80 11.81
CA GLY A 186 -1.54 -2.09 13.07
C GLY A 186 -0.63 -0.87 13.18
N VAL A 187 -0.05 -0.68 14.38
CA VAL A 187 0.92 0.39 14.61
C VAL A 187 2.29 -0.04 14.09
N ILE A 188 2.74 0.58 13.01
CA ILE A 188 4.02 0.32 12.35
C ILE A 188 4.92 1.56 12.50
N ARG A 189 6.14 1.40 13.00
CA ARG A 189 7.10 2.49 13.18
C ARG A 189 7.53 3.07 11.83
N THR A 190 6.97 4.21 11.46
CA THR A 190 7.19 4.92 10.20
C THR A 190 7.07 6.42 10.44
N PRO A 191 7.49 7.29 9.51
CA PRO A 191 7.25 8.73 9.59
C PRO A 191 5.78 9.13 9.81
N PHE A 192 4.83 8.27 9.45
CA PHE A 192 3.41 8.45 9.76
C PHE A 192 3.14 8.63 11.27
N HIS A 193 3.96 8.03 12.13
CA HIS A 193 3.82 8.06 13.58
C HIS A 193 4.82 8.96 14.29
N ASP A 194 5.63 9.75 13.57
CA ASP A 194 6.66 10.62 14.18
C ASP A 194 6.05 11.72 15.06
N SER A 195 4.81 12.13 14.76
CA SER A 195 4.05 13.10 15.58
C SER A 195 3.31 12.47 16.76
N LEU A 196 3.41 11.14 16.96
CA LEU A 196 2.70 10.46 18.04
C LEU A 196 3.30 10.82 19.40
N PRO A 197 2.51 11.30 20.37
CA PRO A 197 3.02 11.59 21.72
C PRO A 197 3.67 10.36 22.35
N PRO A 198 4.82 10.50 23.06
CA PRO A 198 5.50 9.37 23.71
C PRO A 198 4.61 8.54 24.62
N ALA A 199 3.70 9.19 25.38
CA ALA A 199 2.74 8.50 26.23
C ALA A 199 1.79 7.59 25.42
N GLN A 200 1.36 8.02 24.24
CA GLN A 200 0.50 7.22 23.36
C GLN A 200 1.28 6.06 22.72
N ALA A 201 2.52 6.30 22.32
CA ALA A 201 3.41 5.24 21.82
C ALA A 201 3.62 4.16 22.90
N LYS A 202 3.90 4.57 24.14
CA LYS A 202 4.03 3.65 25.28
C LYS A 202 2.72 2.88 25.54
N ASN A 203 1.57 3.56 25.56
CA ASN A 203 0.28 2.91 25.75
C ASN A 203 -0.05 1.90 24.64
N ASN A 204 0.36 2.15 23.40
CA ASN A 204 0.19 1.19 22.31
C ASN A 204 0.94 -0.11 22.61
N ILE A 205 2.19 -0.02 23.09
CA ILE A 205 3.04 -1.17 23.38
C ILE A 205 2.55 -1.90 24.62
N ASP A 206 2.26 -1.18 25.69
CA ASP A 206 1.96 -1.79 27.00
C ASP A 206 0.55 -2.40 27.04
N ASN A 207 -0.43 -1.74 26.39
CA ASN A 207 -1.84 -2.03 26.62
C ASN A 207 -2.61 -2.46 25.37
N ARG A 208 -2.19 -2.04 24.17
CA ARG A 208 -2.98 -2.25 22.96
C ARG A 208 -2.46 -3.36 22.05
N ILE A 209 -1.15 -3.59 22.01
CA ILE A 209 -0.51 -4.57 21.14
C ILE A 209 -0.10 -5.81 21.98
N PRO A 210 -0.75 -6.97 21.83
CA PRO A 210 -0.42 -8.19 22.58
C PRO A 210 1.03 -8.65 22.46
N LEU A 211 1.67 -8.41 21.31
CA LEU A 211 3.10 -8.73 21.13
C LEU A 211 4.05 -7.69 21.77
N HIS A 212 3.53 -6.68 22.47
CA HIS A 212 4.26 -5.66 23.22
C HIS A 212 5.39 -4.97 22.43
N ARG A 213 5.20 -4.81 21.14
CA ARG A 213 6.05 -4.02 20.25
C ARG A 213 5.27 -3.43 19.10
N GLU A 214 5.73 -2.31 18.57
CA GLU A 214 5.28 -1.84 17.26
C GLU A 214 5.84 -2.74 16.15
N GLY A 215 5.11 -2.84 15.06
CA GLY A 215 5.62 -3.48 13.85
C GLY A 215 6.67 -2.60 13.18
N LYS A 216 7.48 -3.21 12.33
CA LYS A 216 8.42 -2.53 11.44
C LYS A 216 7.89 -2.54 10.01
N PRO A 217 8.27 -1.59 9.16
CA PRO A 217 7.93 -1.61 7.73
C PRO A 217 8.25 -2.93 7.05
N GLU A 218 9.35 -3.58 7.45
CA GLU A 218 9.79 -4.87 6.93
C GLU A 218 8.84 -6.02 7.28
N ASP A 219 8.17 -5.97 8.45
CA ASP A 219 7.16 -6.97 8.83
C ASP A 219 6.01 -6.96 7.81
N VAL A 220 5.55 -5.76 7.41
CA VAL A 220 4.48 -5.58 6.41
C VAL A 220 4.95 -5.94 5.01
N ALA A 221 6.17 -5.52 4.63
CA ALA A 221 6.74 -5.79 3.32
C ALA A 221 6.92 -7.30 3.08
N ALA A 222 7.28 -8.07 4.09
CA ALA A 222 7.40 -9.53 4.01
C ALA A 222 6.04 -10.20 3.73
N LEU A 223 4.96 -9.73 4.37
CA LEU A 223 3.60 -10.22 4.08
C LEU A 223 3.17 -9.84 2.66
N ILE A 224 3.41 -8.60 2.23
CA ILE A 224 3.11 -8.16 0.86
C ILE A 224 3.85 -9.04 -0.15
N LEU A 225 5.15 -9.31 0.05
CA LEU A 225 5.91 -10.21 -0.82
C LEU A 225 5.27 -11.59 -0.91
N SER A 226 4.90 -12.19 0.23
CA SER A 226 4.22 -13.48 0.27
C SER A 226 2.93 -13.49 -0.55
N LEU A 227 2.11 -12.41 -0.47
CA LEU A 227 0.87 -12.28 -1.24
C LEU A 227 1.11 -12.06 -2.75
N VAL A 228 2.22 -11.45 -3.12
CA VAL A 228 2.62 -11.29 -4.52
C VAL A 228 3.13 -12.61 -5.09
N GLU A 229 3.96 -13.35 -4.35
CA GLU A 229 4.52 -14.64 -4.80
C GLU A 229 3.48 -15.78 -4.78
N ASN A 230 2.58 -15.81 -3.80
CA ASN A 230 1.52 -16.82 -3.68
C ASN A 230 0.45 -16.60 -4.77
N ASP A 231 0.19 -17.59 -5.60
CA ASP A 231 -0.74 -17.53 -6.73
C ASP A 231 -2.16 -18.05 -6.41
N PHE A 232 -2.39 -18.53 -5.19
CA PHE A 232 -3.69 -19.09 -4.76
C PHE A 232 -4.42 -18.22 -3.73
N THR A 233 -4.03 -16.95 -3.58
CA THR A 233 -4.64 -16.04 -2.60
C THR A 233 -5.17 -14.78 -3.30
N THR A 234 -6.48 -14.54 -3.22
CA THR A 234 -7.14 -13.37 -3.78
C THR A 234 -8.42 -13.03 -3.02
N GLY A 235 -8.80 -11.76 -2.97
CA GLY A 235 -10.03 -11.27 -2.34
C GLY A 235 -9.97 -11.16 -0.82
N GLU A 236 -8.80 -11.36 -0.21
CA GLU A 236 -8.67 -11.43 1.25
C GLU A 236 -8.04 -10.18 1.87
N ASN A 237 -8.37 -10.00 3.15
CA ASN A 237 -7.77 -8.98 4.00
C ASN A 237 -6.89 -9.61 5.07
N PHE A 238 -5.61 -9.34 5.01
CA PHE A 238 -4.61 -9.87 5.93
C PHE A 238 -4.26 -8.83 7.00
N VAL A 239 -4.52 -9.16 8.25
CA VAL A 239 -4.21 -8.28 9.38
C VAL A 239 -2.79 -8.58 9.88
N ILE A 240 -1.99 -7.51 10.05
CA ILE A 240 -0.63 -7.59 10.58
C ILE A 240 -0.45 -6.49 11.64
N ASP A 241 -0.84 -6.76 12.87
CA ASP A 241 -1.04 -5.76 13.91
C ASP A 241 -0.53 -6.16 15.30
N GLY A 242 0.20 -7.28 15.38
CA GLY A 242 0.67 -7.82 16.67
C GLY A 242 -0.45 -8.29 17.59
N GLY A 243 -1.63 -8.59 17.04
CA GLY A 243 -2.81 -9.03 17.78
C GLY A 243 -3.72 -7.89 18.28
N MET A 244 -3.46 -6.64 17.88
CA MET A 244 -4.18 -5.47 18.38
C MET A 244 -5.69 -5.54 18.15
N THR A 245 -6.15 -6.04 16.99
CA THR A 245 -7.57 -6.12 16.64
C THR A 245 -8.29 -7.36 17.13
N MET A 246 -7.58 -8.40 17.58
CA MET A 246 -8.22 -9.64 18.05
C MET A 246 -8.78 -9.53 19.46
N ARG A 247 -8.41 -8.52 20.24
CA ARG A 247 -8.88 -8.36 21.62
C ARG A 247 -10.37 -8.07 21.67
N ILE A 248 -11.06 -8.87 22.50
CA ILE A 248 -12.35 -8.54 23.11
C ILE A 248 -11.98 -7.91 24.47
N VAL A 249 -12.18 -6.60 24.60
CA VAL A 249 -11.95 -5.90 25.87
C VAL A 249 -13.25 -5.84 26.62
#